data_eb02799ec545ad2ca1f519d167bce64c
#
_entry.id   eb02799ec545ad2ca1f519d167bce64c
#
_cell.length_a   1.000
_cell.length_b   1.000
_cell.length_c   1.000
_cell.angle_alpha   90.00
_cell.angle_beta   90.00
_cell.angle_gamma   90.00
#
_symmetry.space_group_name_H-M   'P 1'
#
loop_
_entity.id
_entity.type
_entity.pdbx_description
1 polymer ?
#
loop_
_entity_poly.entity_id
_entity_poly.type
_entity_poly.pdbx_seq_one_letter_code
_entity_poly.pdbx_strand_id
1 'polypeptide(L)'
;SVRAIECQNGRAVAAHTDDATFPADLFILAAGVRPNTGLAQATGIALGPTGAIKVDDHQRTNVENIYSGGDVAEALDLVTGKSTYVPLGTTANKQGRVAGENIAGGNAAFAGIVGTAVVKVFDLDVARTGLTEAQAQDQGYDVRTTVIKCGSVAHYMPGGGPLHVKLVYEANGRLLGAQMVGSAAAKRIDVVAAALYGCWKIDDLRRLDLSYAPPFAPVWDALLIAANVAQV
;
A
#
# COMPACT_ATOMS: atom_id res chain seq x y z
N SER A 1 -6.02 -11.40 20.87
CA SER A 1 -7.04 -10.47 20.30
C SER A 1 -7.92 -9.92 21.41
N VAL A 2 -8.43 -8.67 21.23
CA VAL A 2 -9.45 -8.11 22.15
C VAL A 2 -10.77 -8.88 21.95
N ARG A 3 -11.35 -9.37 23.03
CA ARG A 3 -12.59 -10.14 23.04
C ARG A 3 -13.79 -9.31 23.49
N ALA A 4 -13.56 -8.41 24.46
CA ALA A 4 -14.61 -7.56 25.01
C ALA A 4 -14.04 -6.25 25.53
N ILE A 5 -14.90 -5.24 25.57
CA ILE A 5 -14.66 -3.99 26.30
C ILE A 5 -15.61 -3.98 27.49
N GLU A 6 -15.05 -3.89 28.69
CA GLU A 6 -15.83 -3.74 29.92
C GLU A 6 -16.31 -2.31 30.06
N CYS A 7 -17.58 -2.16 30.37
CA CYS A 7 -18.19 -0.85 30.63
C CYS A 7 -18.76 -0.80 32.03
N GLN A 8 -18.46 0.26 32.78
CA GLN A 8 -19.06 0.56 34.10
C GLN A 8 -19.67 1.95 34.04
N ASN A 9 -20.93 2.06 34.43
CA ASN A 9 -21.70 3.32 34.45
C ASN A 9 -21.63 4.08 33.08
N GLY A 10 -21.69 3.33 31.96
CA GLY A 10 -21.65 3.91 30.62
C GLY A 10 -20.27 4.34 30.12
N ARG A 11 -19.21 4.03 30.86
CA ARG A 11 -17.80 4.30 30.46
C ARG A 11 -17.05 3.01 30.23
N ALA A 12 -16.27 2.94 29.18
CA ALA A 12 -15.32 1.85 28.95
C ALA A 12 -14.20 1.96 29.99
N VAL A 13 -13.88 0.86 30.69
CA VAL A 13 -12.91 0.84 31.79
C VAL A 13 -11.81 -0.20 31.61
N ALA A 14 -12.04 -1.25 30.81
CA ALA A 14 -11.02 -2.26 30.54
C ALA A 14 -11.25 -2.96 29.20
N ALA A 15 -10.16 -3.44 28.58
CA ALA A 15 -10.20 -4.35 27.44
C ALA A 15 -9.78 -5.75 27.90
N HIS A 16 -10.53 -6.76 27.50
CA HIS A 16 -10.25 -8.17 27.80
C HIS A 16 -9.69 -8.86 26.56
N THR A 17 -8.61 -9.60 26.75
CA THR A 17 -8.07 -10.56 25.77
C THR A 17 -8.20 -11.98 26.32
N ASP A 18 -7.75 -12.98 25.56
CA ASP A 18 -7.73 -14.37 26.04
C ASP A 18 -6.79 -14.54 27.26
N ASP A 19 -5.76 -13.72 27.36
CA ASP A 19 -4.64 -13.89 28.29
C ASP A 19 -4.64 -12.85 29.43
N ALA A 20 -5.27 -11.67 29.25
CA ALA A 20 -5.15 -10.56 30.18
C ALA A 20 -6.29 -9.55 30.10
N THR A 21 -6.46 -8.77 31.17
CA THR A 21 -7.31 -7.58 31.23
C THR A 21 -6.45 -6.33 31.29
N PHE A 22 -6.75 -5.36 30.43
CA PHE A 22 -6.03 -4.10 30.31
C PHE A 22 -6.95 -2.94 30.74
N PRO A 23 -6.81 -2.40 31.95
CA PRO A 23 -7.54 -1.20 32.35
C PRO A 23 -7.06 0.01 31.54
N ALA A 24 -7.97 0.89 31.14
CA ALA A 24 -7.65 2.12 30.43
C ALA A 24 -8.77 3.16 30.59
N ASP A 25 -8.39 4.43 30.50
CA ASP A 25 -9.32 5.57 30.55
C ASP A 25 -9.78 6.01 29.15
N LEU A 26 -9.04 5.60 28.10
CA LEU A 26 -9.33 5.89 26.71
C LEU A 26 -9.10 4.63 25.85
N PHE A 27 -10.05 4.35 24.98
CA PHE A 27 -9.97 3.25 24.01
C PHE A 27 -10.02 3.81 22.59
N ILE A 28 -8.99 3.48 21.78
CA ILE A 28 -8.94 3.84 20.36
C ILE A 28 -9.21 2.58 19.54
N LEU A 29 -10.35 2.55 18.85
CA LEU A 29 -10.70 1.46 17.95
C LEU A 29 -10.13 1.73 16.56
N ALA A 30 -9.04 1.03 16.22
CA ALA A 30 -8.34 1.14 14.93
C ALA A 30 -8.19 -0.27 14.30
N ALA A 31 -9.32 -1.00 14.18
CA ALA A 31 -9.36 -2.41 13.76
C ALA A 31 -9.52 -2.59 12.23
N GLY A 32 -9.19 -1.56 11.45
CA GLY A 32 -9.33 -1.57 10.00
C GLY A 32 -10.75 -1.18 9.53
N VAL A 33 -10.96 -1.32 8.22
CA VAL A 33 -12.22 -0.97 7.56
C VAL A 33 -12.73 -2.14 6.72
N ARG A 34 -14.05 -2.17 6.50
CA ARG A 34 -14.72 -3.10 5.59
C ARG A 34 -15.62 -2.31 4.64
N PRO A 35 -15.77 -2.73 3.39
CA PRO A 35 -16.68 -2.07 2.47
C PRO A 35 -18.14 -2.24 2.94
N ASN A 36 -18.91 -1.16 2.93
CA ASN A 36 -20.33 -1.21 3.26
C ASN A 36 -21.13 -1.58 2.01
N THR A 37 -21.36 -2.86 1.80
CA THR A 37 -21.98 -3.43 0.58
C THR A 37 -23.42 -3.88 0.75
N GLY A 38 -24.06 -3.61 1.89
CA GLY A 38 -25.43 -4.07 2.16
C GLY A 38 -26.45 -3.65 1.11
N LEU A 39 -26.40 -2.38 0.68
CA LEU A 39 -27.29 -1.88 -0.39
C LEU A 39 -27.00 -2.57 -1.74
N ALA A 40 -25.73 -2.75 -2.09
CA ALA A 40 -25.31 -3.41 -3.31
C ALA A 40 -25.82 -4.86 -3.37
N GLN A 41 -25.67 -5.60 -2.27
CA GLN A 41 -26.18 -6.98 -2.16
C GLN A 41 -27.70 -7.05 -2.33
N ALA A 42 -28.42 -6.15 -1.66
CA ALA A 42 -29.88 -6.11 -1.74
C ALA A 42 -30.43 -5.82 -3.16
N THR A 43 -29.59 -5.21 -4.01
CA THR A 43 -29.95 -4.88 -5.41
C THR A 43 -29.35 -5.84 -6.44
N GLY A 44 -28.71 -6.94 -6.02
CA GLY A 44 -28.12 -7.94 -6.90
C GLY A 44 -26.79 -7.55 -7.53
N ILE A 45 -26.14 -6.50 -7.02
CA ILE A 45 -24.79 -6.13 -7.44
C ILE A 45 -23.79 -7.16 -6.89
N ALA A 46 -22.97 -7.71 -7.78
CA ALA A 46 -22.00 -8.74 -7.44
C ALA A 46 -20.86 -8.18 -6.59
N LEU A 47 -20.47 -8.95 -5.57
CA LEU A 47 -19.26 -8.72 -4.80
C LEU A 47 -18.13 -9.61 -5.34
N GLY A 48 -16.89 -9.11 -5.23
CA GLY A 48 -15.72 -9.88 -5.55
C GLY A 48 -15.17 -10.67 -4.35
N PRO A 49 -14.04 -11.36 -4.52
CA PRO A 49 -13.45 -12.22 -3.49
C PRO A 49 -13.02 -11.46 -2.23
N THR A 50 -12.83 -10.15 -2.31
CA THR A 50 -12.46 -9.31 -1.16
C THR A 50 -13.66 -8.87 -0.32
N GLY A 51 -14.88 -9.13 -0.80
CA GLY A 51 -16.12 -8.65 -0.19
C GLY A 51 -16.52 -7.23 -0.62
N ALA A 52 -15.70 -6.54 -1.42
CA ALA A 52 -16.04 -5.26 -2.04
C ALA A 52 -16.83 -5.47 -3.36
N ILE A 53 -17.41 -4.40 -3.89
CA ILE A 53 -18.16 -4.46 -5.14
C ILE A 53 -17.22 -4.81 -6.29
N LYS A 54 -17.57 -5.85 -7.05
CA LYS A 54 -16.83 -6.25 -8.25
C LYS A 54 -17.13 -5.25 -9.37
N VAL A 55 -16.08 -4.72 -9.98
CA VAL A 55 -16.16 -3.84 -11.15
C VAL A 55 -15.18 -4.29 -12.22
N ASP A 56 -15.47 -3.91 -13.48
CA ASP A 56 -14.50 -4.00 -14.57
C ASP A 56 -13.51 -2.81 -14.55
N ASP A 57 -12.61 -2.75 -15.51
CA ASP A 57 -11.63 -1.66 -15.63
C ASP A 57 -12.29 -0.31 -16.05
N HIS A 58 -13.51 -0.33 -16.53
CA HIS A 58 -14.34 0.85 -16.78
C HIS A 58 -15.20 1.26 -15.57
N GLN A 59 -15.05 0.60 -14.43
CA GLN A 59 -15.80 0.79 -13.18
C GLN A 59 -17.30 0.41 -13.30
N ARG A 60 -17.66 -0.45 -14.24
CA ARG A 60 -19.01 -0.99 -14.41
C ARG A 60 -19.24 -2.16 -13.49
N THR A 61 -20.40 -2.25 -12.89
CA THR A 61 -20.84 -3.43 -12.15
C THR A 61 -21.47 -4.48 -13.09
N ASN A 62 -21.92 -5.60 -12.54
CA ASN A 62 -22.69 -6.60 -13.30
C ASN A 62 -24.14 -6.12 -13.64
N VAL A 63 -24.60 -5.02 -13.07
CA VAL A 63 -25.92 -4.44 -13.33
C VAL A 63 -25.76 -3.27 -14.29
N GLU A 64 -26.51 -3.30 -15.39
CA GLU A 64 -26.46 -2.27 -16.42
C GLU A 64 -26.72 -0.87 -15.83
N ASN A 65 -25.99 0.13 -16.32
CA ASN A 65 -26.04 1.52 -15.89
C ASN A 65 -25.66 1.79 -14.43
N ILE A 66 -25.07 0.80 -13.72
CA ILE A 66 -24.56 0.99 -12.37
C ILE A 66 -23.04 0.88 -12.37
N TYR A 67 -22.40 1.90 -11.81
CA TYR A 67 -20.95 2.01 -11.64
C TYR A 67 -20.60 2.02 -10.16
N SER A 68 -19.40 1.59 -9.83
CA SER A 68 -18.88 1.68 -8.47
C SER A 68 -17.39 2.05 -8.48
N GLY A 69 -16.95 2.79 -7.47
CA GLY A 69 -15.56 3.18 -7.28
C GLY A 69 -15.30 3.65 -5.85
N GLY A 70 -14.04 3.77 -5.48
CA GLY A 70 -13.61 4.18 -4.16
C GLY A 70 -13.62 3.05 -3.13
N ASP A 71 -13.76 3.42 -1.87
CA ASP A 71 -13.59 2.53 -0.71
C ASP A 71 -14.65 1.41 -0.60
N VAL A 72 -15.51 1.25 -1.59
CA VAL A 72 -16.52 0.19 -1.66
C VAL A 72 -16.27 -0.79 -2.81
N ALA A 73 -15.37 -0.45 -3.75
CA ALA A 73 -15.09 -1.23 -4.95
C ALA A 73 -13.73 -1.96 -4.87
N GLU A 74 -13.63 -3.08 -5.59
CA GLU A 74 -12.35 -3.75 -5.83
C GLU A 74 -11.47 -2.97 -6.81
N ALA A 75 -10.19 -3.30 -6.79
CA ALA A 75 -9.21 -2.87 -7.79
C ALA A 75 -8.38 -4.07 -8.26
N LEU A 76 -7.75 -3.96 -9.42
CA LEU A 76 -6.73 -4.91 -9.86
C LEU A 76 -5.41 -4.58 -9.19
N ASP A 77 -4.79 -5.57 -8.51
CA ASP A 77 -3.40 -5.49 -8.06
C ASP A 77 -2.47 -5.83 -9.23
N LEU A 78 -1.67 -4.86 -9.65
CA LEU A 78 -0.79 -5.00 -10.83
C LEU A 78 0.40 -5.94 -10.60
N VAL A 79 0.76 -6.21 -9.35
CA VAL A 79 1.86 -7.13 -9.02
C VAL A 79 1.41 -8.58 -9.13
N THR A 80 0.21 -8.88 -8.62
CA THR A 80 -0.35 -10.23 -8.56
C THR A 80 -1.30 -10.57 -9.71
N GLY A 81 -1.86 -9.56 -10.39
CA GLY A 81 -2.93 -9.73 -11.38
C GLY A 81 -4.27 -10.16 -10.77
N LYS A 82 -4.46 -10.03 -9.45
CA LYS A 82 -5.67 -10.45 -8.75
C LYS A 82 -6.46 -9.25 -8.23
N SER A 83 -7.76 -9.47 -7.99
CA SER A 83 -8.59 -8.49 -7.27
C SER A 83 -8.03 -8.22 -5.88
N THR A 84 -8.02 -6.96 -5.49
CA THR A 84 -7.59 -6.48 -4.19
C THR A 84 -8.53 -5.42 -3.65
N TYR A 85 -8.50 -5.22 -2.33
CA TYR A 85 -9.22 -4.15 -1.65
C TYR A 85 -8.25 -3.28 -0.87
N VAL A 86 -8.03 -2.07 -1.36
CA VAL A 86 -7.11 -1.09 -0.77
C VAL A 86 -7.82 0.27 -0.72
N PRO A 87 -8.55 0.57 0.37
CA PRO A 87 -9.34 1.79 0.51
C PRO A 87 -8.41 2.98 0.77
N LEU A 88 -7.98 3.62 -0.30
CA LEU A 88 -7.09 4.78 -0.30
C LEU A 88 -7.64 5.89 -1.19
N GLY A 89 -7.50 7.14 -0.75
CA GLY A 89 -7.98 8.32 -1.49
C GLY A 89 -7.43 8.43 -2.91
N THR A 90 -6.21 7.95 -3.17
CA THR A 90 -5.62 7.91 -4.51
C THR A 90 -6.34 6.94 -5.44
N THR A 91 -6.73 5.78 -4.94
CA THR A 91 -7.53 4.78 -5.66
C THR A 91 -8.94 5.32 -5.90
N ALA A 92 -9.59 5.80 -4.83
CA ALA A 92 -10.95 6.32 -4.88
C ALA A 92 -11.11 7.47 -5.89
N ASN A 93 -10.16 8.41 -5.91
CA ASN A 93 -10.17 9.53 -6.85
C ASN A 93 -10.07 9.07 -8.31
N LYS A 94 -9.15 8.16 -8.61
CA LYS A 94 -8.95 7.66 -9.97
C LYS A 94 -10.14 6.82 -10.45
N GLN A 95 -10.65 5.91 -9.63
CA GLN A 95 -11.84 5.14 -9.95
C GLN A 95 -13.06 6.04 -10.16
N GLY A 96 -13.27 7.04 -9.30
CA GLY A 96 -14.37 7.99 -9.43
C GLY A 96 -14.30 8.81 -10.74
N ARG A 97 -13.10 9.20 -11.17
CA ARG A 97 -12.91 9.89 -12.47
C ARG A 97 -13.24 9.00 -13.64
N VAL A 98 -12.75 7.74 -13.63
CA VAL A 98 -13.07 6.76 -14.69
C VAL A 98 -14.56 6.48 -14.75
N ALA A 99 -15.20 6.25 -13.61
CA ALA A 99 -16.64 6.07 -13.54
C ALA A 99 -17.41 7.28 -14.10
N GLY A 100 -17.05 8.50 -13.66
CA GLY A 100 -17.70 9.74 -14.11
C GLY A 100 -17.54 9.98 -15.61
N GLU A 101 -16.36 9.74 -16.17
CA GLU A 101 -16.11 9.85 -17.61
C GLU A 101 -16.97 8.84 -18.40
N ASN A 102 -17.04 7.60 -17.95
CA ASN A 102 -17.82 6.56 -18.63
C ASN A 102 -19.33 6.76 -18.51
N ILE A 103 -19.80 7.27 -17.37
CA ILE A 103 -21.21 7.69 -17.21
C ILE A 103 -21.58 8.80 -18.20
N ALA A 104 -20.64 9.68 -18.52
CA ALA A 104 -20.83 10.76 -19.50
C ALA A 104 -20.64 10.30 -20.97
N GLY A 105 -20.51 9.00 -21.22
CA GLY A 105 -20.37 8.43 -22.58
C GLY A 105 -18.93 8.28 -23.05
N GLY A 106 -17.94 8.47 -22.18
CA GLY A 106 -16.53 8.22 -22.47
C GLY A 106 -16.16 6.73 -22.46
N ASN A 107 -14.87 6.45 -22.61
CA ASN A 107 -14.31 5.09 -22.60
C ASN A 107 -12.97 5.02 -21.83
N ALA A 108 -12.94 5.62 -20.64
CA ALA A 108 -11.78 5.58 -19.77
C ALA A 108 -11.60 4.20 -19.12
N ALA A 109 -10.35 3.78 -18.89
CA ALA A 109 -10.04 2.56 -18.19
C ALA A 109 -9.12 2.85 -16.98
N PHE A 110 -9.34 2.11 -15.89
CA PHE A 110 -8.50 2.12 -14.69
C PHE A 110 -7.56 0.91 -14.72
N ALA A 111 -6.28 1.16 -14.93
CA ALA A 111 -5.28 0.09 -15.08
C ALA A 111 -5.09 -0.80 -13.85
N GLY A 112 -5.45 -0.30 -12.67
CA GLY A 112 -5.19 -0.99 -11.39
C GLY A 112 -4.24 -0.23 -10.48
N ILE A 113 -3.77 -0.88 -9.43
CA ILE A 113 -2.97 -0.27 -8.36
C ILE A 113 -1.78 -1.16 -7.98
N VAL A 114 -0.78 -0.55 -7.35
CA VAL A 114 0.31 -1.25 -6.65
C VAL A 114 0.25 -1.03 -5.13
N GLY A 115 -0.87 -0.52 -4.61
CA GLY A 115 -1.14 -0.37 -3.18
C GLY A 115 -0.16 0.56 -2.45
N THR A 116 0.30 1.64 -3.11
CA THR A 116 1.22 2.61 -2.51
C THR A 116 0.54 3.40 -1.41
N ALA A 117 1.14 3.41 -0.23
CA ALA A 117 0.63 4.12 0.93
C ALA A 117 1.78 4.74 1.74
N VAL A 118 1.51 5.91 2.31
CA VAL A 118 2.42 6.60 3.23
C VAL A 118 1.65 7.09 4.44
N VAL A 119 2.31 7.09 5.58
CA VAL A 119 1.80 7.67 6.82
C VAL A 119 2.94 8.32 7.57
N LYS A 120 2.66 9.44 8.23
CA LYS A 120 3.59 10.07 9.15
C LYS A 120 3.25 9.63 10.58
N VAL A 121 4.25 9.11 11.29
CA VAL A 121 4.16 8.71 12.70
C VAL A 121 5.20 9.50 13.46
N PHE A 122 4.76 10.57 14.14
CA PHE A 122 5.65 11.59 14.72
C PHE A 122 6.62 12.14 13.66
N ASP A 123 7.91 11.95 13.82
CA ASP A 123 8.95 12.40 12.89
C ASP A 123 9.34 11.36 11.84
N LEU A 124 8.71 10.17 11.87
CA LEU A 124 9.00 9.10 10.94
C LEU A 124 8.01 9.08 9.79
N ASP A 125 8.51 9.03 8.57
CA ASP A 125 7.72 8.61 7.43
C ASP A 125 7.71 7.07 7.39
N VAL A 126 6.53 6.48 7.21
CA VAL A 126 6.36 5.05 6.96
C VAL A 126 5.70 4.90 5.60
N ALA A 127 6.35 4.20 4.69
CA ALA A 127 5.94 4.08 3.30
C ALA A 127 5.98 2.63 2.82
N ARG A 128 5.03 2.27 1.95
CA ARG A 128 5.00 0.96 1.30
C ARG A 128 4.46 1.05 -0.12
N THR A 129 4.86 0.10 -0.97
CA THR A 129 4.24 -0.14 -2.28
C THR A 129 4.41 -1.62 -2.66
N GLY A 130 3.51 -2.16 -3.47
CA GLY A 130 3.50 -3.59 -3.80
C GLY A 130 3.30 -4.48 -2.58
N LEU A 131 3.85 -5.69 -2.64
CA LEU A 131 3.69 -6.73 -1.64
C LEU A 131 4.69 -6.57 -0.49
N THR A 132 4.27 -6.93 0.71
CA THR A 132 5.19 -7.29 1.79
C THR A 132 5.74 -8.70 1.55
N GLU A 133 6.84 -9.04 2.25
CA GLU A 133 7.41 -10.40 2.18
C GLU A 133 6.37 -11.47 2.49
N ALA A 134 5.60 -11.32 3.58
CA ALA A 134 4.55 -12.28 3.94
C ALA A 134 3.48 -12.39 2.86
N GLN A 135 3.00 -11.25 2.32
CA GLN A 135 2.02 -11.26 1.23
C GLN A 135 2.55 -11.96 -0.02
N ALA A 136 3.82 -11.74 -0.37
CA ALA A 136 4.43 -12.40 -1.52
C ALA A 136 4.58 -13.91 -1.30
N GLN A 137 4.97 -14.34 -0.10
CA GLN A 137 5.02 -15.77 0.27
C GLN A 137 3.63 -16.40 0.22
N ASP A 138 2.60 -15.76 0.76
CA ASP A 138 1.21 -16.24 0.73
C ASP A 138 0.66 -16.37 -0.70
N GLN A 139 1.19 -15.58 -1.65
CA GLN A 139 0.88 -15.69 -3.08
C GLN A 139 1.69 -16.77 -3.81
N GLY A 140 2.65 -17.42 -3.14
CA GLY A 140 3.46 -18.51 -3.69
C GLY A 140 4.67 -18.06 -4.51
N TYR A 141 5.11 -16.81 -4.37
CA TYR A 141 6.34 -16.34 -5.02
C TYR A 141 7.60 -16.92 -4.34
N ASP A 142 8.66 -17.15 -5.12
CA ASP A 142 10.01 -17.43 -4.59
C ASP A 142 10.67 -16.13 -4.11
N VAL A 143 10.34 -15.76 -2.87
CA VAL A 143 10.63 -14.43 -2.31
C VAL A 143 12.05 -14.32 -1.81
N ARG A 144 12.72 -13.28 -2.23
CA ARG A 144 13.94 -12.75 -1.64
C ARG A 144 13.73 -11.33 -1.13
N THR A 145 14.50 -10.95 -0.13
CA THR A 145 14.45 -9.59 0.42
C THR A 145 15.85 -9.04 0.65
N THR A 146 15.95 -7.74 0.54
CA THR A 146 17.12 -6.98 0.95
C THR A 146 16.69 -5.89 1.92
N VAL A 147 17.37 -5.77 3.03
CA VAL A 147 17.15 -4.72 4.03
C VAL A 147 18.43 -3.95 4.24
N ILE A 148 18.35 -2.63 4.11
CA ILE A 148 19.46 -1.72 4.40
C ILE A 148 19.05 -0.64 5.39
N LYS A 149 20.07 -0.05 6.03
CA LYS A 149 19.96 1.19 6.80
C LYS A 149 21.03 2.16 6.31
N CYS A 150 20.64 3.37 5.97
CA CYS A 150 21.56 4.43 5.54
C CYS A 150 21.06 5.81 6.02
N GLY A 151 21.81 6.87 5.71
CA GLY A 151 21.35 8.25 5.92
C GLY A 151 20.42 8.70 4.78
N SER A 152 19.47 9.57 5.07
CA SER A 152 18.57 10.14 4.08
C SER A 152 19.21 11.24 3.22
N VAL A 153 20.29 11.85 3.70
CA VAL A 153 21.10 12.90 3.03
C VAL A 153 22.59 12.60 3.19
N ALA A 154 23.46 13.40 2.55
CA ALA A 154 24.91 13.29 2.72
C ALA A 154 25.27 13.44 4.21
N HIS A 155 26.18 12.60 4.73
CA HIS A 155 26.45 12.45 6.16
C HIS A 155 26.91 13.74 6.88
N TYR A 156 27.48 14.69 6.15
CA TYR A 156 27.92 15.98 6.67
C TYR A 156 26.83 17.06 6.64
N MET A 157 25.66 16.75 6.06
CA MET A 157 24.55 17.71 6.00
C MET A 157 23.66 17.63 7.25
N PRO A 158 23.30 18.80 7.85
CA PRO A 158 22.31 18.82 8.92
C PRO A 158 20.91 18.45 8.41
N GLY A 159 20.03 18.02 9.32
CA GLY A 159 18.61 17.74 9.02
C GLY A 159 18.34 16.38 8.39
N GLY A 160 19.37 15.58 8.16
CA GLY A 160 19.21 14.20 7.76
C GLY A 160 18.86 13.27 8.93
N GLY A 161 18.32 12.10 8.61
CA GLY A 161 17.98 11.07 9.59
C GLY A 161 18.18 9.66 9.04
N PRO A 162 18.02 8.65 9.89
CA PRO A 162 18.11 7.27 9.45
C PRO A 162 16.95 6.93 8.49
N LEU A 163 17.26 6.14 7.47
CA LEU A 163 16.32 5.58 6.52
C LEU A 163 16.56 4.09 6.41
N HIS A 164 15.53 3.31 6.67
CA HIS A 164 15.49 1.87 6.45
C HIS A 164 14.74 1.59 5.16
N VAL A 165 15.31 0.75 4.30
CA VAL A 165 14.69 0.33 3.03
C VAL A 165 14.69 -1.19 2.98
N LYS A 166 13.51 -1.76 2.73
CA LYS A 166 13.34 -3.18 2.41
C LYS A 166 12.81 -3.29 0.98
N LEU A 167 13.52 -4.04 0.14
CA LEU A 167 13.04 -4.48 -1.17
C LEU A 167 12.56 -5.92 -1.08
N VAL A 168 11.45 -6.23 -1.76
CA VAL A 168 10.86 -7.57 -1.91
C VAL A 168 10.87 -7.92 -3.39
N TYR A 169 11.46 -9.04 -3.75
CA TYR A 169 11.64 -9.45 -5.15
C TYR A 169 11.70 -10.98 -5.28
N GLU A 170 11.52 -11.49 -6.48
CA GLU A 170 11.70 -12.92 -6.80
C GLU A 170 13.17 -13.26 -7.06
N ALA A 171 13.52 -14.53 -6.98
CA ALA A 171 14.87 -15.02 -7.28
C ALA A 171 15.37 -14.62 -8.68
N ASN A 172 14.46 -14.44 -9.65
CA ASN A 172 14.75 -13.97 -11.00
C ASN A 172 14.96 -12.44 -11.10
N GLY A 173 14.91 -11.75 -9.95
CA GLY A 173 15.09 -10.30 -9.83
C GLY A 173 13.82 -9.48 -10.03
N ARG A 174 12.65 -10.06 -10.37
CA ARG A 174 11.41 -9.29 -10.54
C ARG A 174 11.04 -8.59 -9.23
N LEU A 175 10.85 -7.28 -9.30
CA LEU A 175 10.43 -6.48 -8.14
C LEU A 175 8.96 -6.80 -7.79
N LEU A 176 8.68 -7.05 -6.51
CA LEU A 176 7.34 -7.34 -5.99
C LEU A 176 6.84 -6.25 -5.06
N GLY A 177 7.74 -5.51 -4.39
CA GLY A 177 7.35 -4.46 -3.47
C GLY A 177 8.52 -3.85 -2.70
N ALA A 178 8.19 -2.85 -1.89
CA ALA A 178 9.13 -2.23 -0.96
C ALA A 178 8.43 -1.65 0.25
N GLN A 179 9.16 -1.56 1.36
CA GLN A 179 8.79 -0.84 2.58
C GLN A 179 9.95 0.05 3.00
N MET A 180 9.61 1.26 3.45
CA MET A 180 10.60 2.24 3.91
C MET A 180 10.14 2.90 5.20
N VAL A 181 11.07 3.12 6.13
CA VAL A 181 10.79 3.81 7.37
C VAL A 181 11.94 4.76 7.68
N GLY A 182 11.61 6.00 7.98
CA GLY A 182 12.57 7.02 8.38
C GLY A 182 12.45 8.30 7.57
N SER A 183 13.47 9.14 7.66
CA SER A 183 13.49 10.45 7.01
C SER A 183 13.45 10.33 5.48
N ALA A 184 12.54 11.07 4.85
CA ALA A 184 12.35 11.13 3.40
C ALA A 184 11.97 9.79 2.74
N ALA A 185 11.35 8.87 3.46
CA ALA A 185 10.83 7.61 2.92
C ALA A 185 9.64 7.85 1.97
N ALA A 186 8.78 8.83 2.29
CA ALA A 186 7.50 9.07 1.61
C ALA A 186 7.63 9.37 0.10
N LYS A 187 8.70 10.05 -0.33
CA LYS A 187 8.90 10.35 -1.75
C LYS A 187 9.79 9.36 -2.48
N ARG A 188 10.64 8.65 -1.76
CA ARG A 188 11.44 7.56 -2.35
C ARG A 188 10.61 6.35 -2.73
N ILE A 189 9.54 6.05 -2.00
CA ILE A 189 8.66 4.94 -2.33
C ILE A 189 7.97 5.11 -3.69
N ASP A 190 7.74 6.36 -4.15
CA ASP A 190 7.13 6.64 -5.45
C ASP A 190 7.98 6.12 -6.62
N VAL A 191 9.31 6.08 -6.48
CA VAL A 191 10.21 5.49 -7.50
C VAL A 191 9.94 3.99 -7.64
N VAL A 192 9.78 3.29 -6.52
CA VAL A 192 9.46 1.86 -6.52
C VAL A 192 8.06 1.62 -7.05
N ALA A 193 7.10 2.49 -6.73
CA ALA A 193 5.76 2.42 -7.31
C ALA A 193 5.80 2.52 -8.84
N ALA A 194 6.56 3.47 -9.40
CA ALA A 194 6.76 3.60 -10.84
C ALA A 194 7.43 2.35 -11.44
N ALA A 195 8.43 1.80 -10.76
CA ALA A 195 9.11 0.57 -11.17
C ALA A 195 8.15 -0.63 -11.23
N LEU A 196 7.24 -0.77 -10.27
CA LEU A 196 6.22 -1.81 -10.27
C LEU A 196 5.24 -1.67 -11.44
N TYR A 197 4.82 -0.46 -11.78
CA TYR A 197 4.01 -0.21 -12.99
C TYR A 197 4.75 -0.61 -14.27
N GLY A 198 6.06 -0.42 -14.32
CA GLY A 198 6.93 -0.83 -15.44
C GLY A 198 7.34 -2.30 -15.40
N CYS A 199 6.90 -3.08 -14.45
CA CYS A 199 7.31 -4.49 -14.25
C CYS A 199 8.85 -4.65 -14.18
N TRP A 200 9.53 -3.72 -13.52
CA TRP A 200 11.00 -3.68 -13.47
C TRP A 200 11.58 -4.77 -12.58
N LYS A 201 12.86 -5.03 -12.83
CA LYS A 201 13.70 -5.90 -12.02
C LYS A 201 14.63 -5.08 -11.13
N ILE A 202 15.28 -5.75 -10.18
CA ILE A 202 16.30 -5.16 -9.30
C ILE A 202 17.43 -4.52 -10.12
N ASP A 203 17.82 -5.13 -11.24
CA ASP A 203 18.86 -4.59 -12.13
C ASP A 203 18.47 -3.28 -12.79
N ASP A 204 17.18 -3.06 -13.05
CA ASP A 204 16.70 -1.78 -13.59
C ASP A 204 16.82 -0.68 -12.51
N LEU A 205 16.51 -0.99 -11.24
CA LEU A 205 16.71 -0.05 -10.13
C LEU A 205 18.19 0.31 -9.96
N ARG A 206 19.11 -0.65 -10.10
CA ARG A 206 20.57 -0.40 -9.99
C ARG A 206 21.10 0.64 -10.97
N ARG A 207 20.46 0.76 -12.12
CA ARG A 207 20.90 1.61 -13.26
C ARG A 207 20.27 3.00 -13.27
N LEU A 208 19.39 3.30 -12.29
CA LEU A 208 18.71 4.59 -12.27
C LEU A 208 19.72 5.74 -12.05
N ASP A 209 19.55 6.77 -12.85
CA ASP A 209 20.18 8.06 -12.63
C ASP A 209 19.27 8.92 -11.74
N LEU A 210 19.39 8.73 -10.41
CA LEU A 210 18.62 9.48 -9.43
C LEU A 210 19.31 10.79 -9.09
N SER A 211 18.50 11.82 -8.85
CA SER A 211 18.99 13.16 -8.52
C SER A 211 19.80 13.17 -7.23
N TYR A 212 20.92 13.89 -7.26
CA TYR A 212 21.81 14.09 -6.14
C TYR A 212 22.09 15.58 -5.90
N ALA A 213 21.93 15.99 -4.65
CA ALA A 213 22.64 17.09 -4.06
C ALA A 213 22.70 16.85 -2.54
N PRO A 214 23.77 17.32 -1.83
CA PRO A 214 23.99 16.97 -0.42
C PRO A 214 22.80 17.13 0.51
N PRO A 215 21.94 18.16 0.39
CA PRO A 215 20.77 18.33 1.26
C PRO A 215 19.60 17.38 0.98
N PHE A 216 19.57 16.67 -0.18
CA PHE A 216 18.43 15.87 -0.62
C PHE A 216 18.69 14.37 -0.60
N ALA A 217 19.90 13.96 -0.96
CA ALA A 217 20.30 12.56 -1.01
C ALA A 217 21.81 12.41 -0.83
N PRO A 218 22.34 11.25 -0.41
CA PRO A 218 23.74 10.88 -0.64
C PRO A 218 23.95 10.59 -2.12
N VAL A 219 25.23 10.57 -2.59
CA VAL A 219 25.59 10.24 -3.98
C VAL A 219 24.97 8.90 -4.43
N TRP A 220 25.00 7.91 -3.57
CA TRP A 220 24.26 6.67 -3.73
C TRP A 220 22.96 6.76 -2.93
N ASP A 221 21.85 7.00 -3.63
CA ASP A 221 20.54 7.01 -2.97
C ASP A 221 20.25 5.67 -2.29
N ALA A 222 19.44 5.69 -1.25
CA ALA A 222 19.07 4.50 -0.49
C ALA A 222 18.50 3.37 -1.37
N LEU A 223 17.76 3.71 -2.42
CA LEU A 223 17.23 2.73 -3.37
C LEU A 223 18.34 2.05 -4.16
N LEU A 224 19.33 2.82 -4.63
CA LEU A 224 20.49 2.27 -5.33
C LEU A 224 21.33 1.38 -4.42
N ILE A 225 21.54 1.79 -3.16
CA ILE A 225 22.25 0.97 -2.18
C ILE A 225 21.49 -0.36 -1.98
N ALA A 226 20.17 -0.30 -1.75
CA ALA A 226 19.36 -1.50 -1.54
C ALA A 226 19.38 -2.43 -2.76
N ALA A 227 19.27 -1.88 -3.97
CA ALA A 227 19.34 -2.65 -5.19
C ALA A 227 20.74 -3.28 -5.43
N ASN A 228 21.81 -2.54 -5.11
CA ASN A 228 23.20 -3.02 -5.32
C ASN A 228 23.58 -4.18 -4.39
N VAL A 229 23.04 -4.24 -3.18
CA VAL A 229 23.32 -5.35 -2.25
C VAL A 229 22.32 -6.51 -2.39
N ALA A 230 21.28 -6.35 -3.22
CA ALA A 230 20.33 -7.42 -3.50
C ALA A 230 21.00 -8.58 -4.24
N GLN A 231 20.72 -9.79 -3.78
CA GLN A 231 21.25 -11.03 -4.39
C GLN A 231 20.21 -11.60 -5.35
N VAL A 232 20.43 -11.42 -6.62
CA VAL A 232 19.61 -11.92 -7.75
C VAL A 232 20.43 -12.87 -8.61
#